data_9c7f2688bed89416bafa3149073f856e
#
_entry.id   9c7f2688bed89416bafa3149073f856e
#
_cell.length_a   1.000
_cell.length_b   1.000
_cell.length_c   1.000
_cell.angle_alpha   90.00
_cell.angle_beta   90.00
_cell.angle_gamma   90.00
#
_symmetry.space_group_name_H-M   'P 1'
#
loop_
_entity.id
_entity.type
_entity.pdbx_description
1 polymer ?
#
loop_
_entity_poly.entity_id
_entity_poly.type
_entity_poly.pdbx_seq_one_letter_code
_entity_poly.pdbx_strand_id
1 'polypeptide(L)'
;MSAIPIIDAVIPVFNAPALTRRCVDSVVAHLGRSIRYIHIQDDASEAETREMLDQLPYESVRIFHAPKNQGFGKSVNDAVARSDAAYVLILNSDTVASEDFLPALCAVFSADPQLAVIIPAGNEYTKYEWEKYRRLPGGYVQTHRLRGYAFLIRRNVFSEIGGFDSLFGRGYYEDVDLGRRLALQGWRLGVYPEARIEHKGGGSFGRGRSFKELARHNRDLYLSRYPDAGRHILLISGTCSLTQLPPELLHAVDNVFQNGGYMYWLAPRRSWPLLCLQMR
;
A
#
# COMPACT_ATOMS: atom_id res chain seq x y z
N MET A 1 7.61 11.95 26.81
CA MET A 1 7.85 11.19 25.58
C MET A 1 6.76 10.14 25.49
N SER A 2 5.87 10.20 24.49
CA SER A 2 4.90 9.12 24.27
C SER A 2 5.68 7.85 23.90
N ALA A 3 5.28 6.71 24.49
CA ALA A 3 5.89 5.42 24.15
C ALA A 3 5.77 5.20 22.63
N ILE A 4 6.85 4.72 22.00
CA ILE A 4 6.83 4.33 20.59
C ILE A 4 5.78 3.21 20.46
N PRO A 5 4.80 3.33 19.57
CA PRO A 5 3.77 2.30 19.41
C PRO A 5 4.41 0.98 18.94
N ILE A 6 3.88 -0.14 19.40
CA ILE A 6 4.34 -1.46 18.97
C ILE A 6 3.97 -1.66 17.50
N ILE A 7 4.96 -2.07 16.71
CA ILE A 7 4.83 -2.36 15.28
C ILE A 7 5.27 -3.80 15.05
N ASP A 8 4.48 -4.57 14.33
CA ASP A 8 4.89 -5.85 13.74
C ASP A 8 4.97 -5.71 12.21
N ALA A 9 5.85 -6.47 11.57
CA ALA A 9 5.86 -6.60 10.12
C ALA A 9 5.15 -7.89 9.68
N VAL A 10 4.52 -7.85 8.51
CA VAL A 10 3.90 -9.01 7.85
C VAL A 10 4.48 -9.14 6.45
N ILE A 11 5.03 -10.31 6.14
CA ILE A 11 5.61 -10.63 4.83
C ILE A 11 4.95 -11.92 4.31
N PRO A 12 3.99 -11.82 3.39
CA PRO A 12 3.47 -12.98 2.69
C PRO A 12 4.52 -13.49 1.69
N VAL A 13 4.75 -14.79 1.66
CA VAL A 13 5.77 -15.43 0.83
C VAL A 13 5.14 -16.51 -0.02
N PHE A 14 5.45 -16.50 -1.32
CA PHE A 14 5.19 -17.60 -2.22
C PHE A 14 6.37 -17.76 -3.17
N ASN A 15 7.18 -18.79 -2.96
CA ASN A 15 8.41 -19.06 -3.70
C ASN A 15 9.42 -17.88 -3.67
N ALA A 16 10.34 -17.81 -4.65
CA ALA A 16 11.36 -16.76 -4.78
C ALA A 16 12.29 -16.62 -3.55
N PRO A 17 13.01 -17.69 -3.11
CA PRO A 17 13.76 -17.73 -1.86
C PRO A 17 14.81 -16.62 -1.76
N ALA A 18 15.54 -16.33 -2.83
CA ALA A 18 16.59 -15.31 -2.84
C ALA A 18 16.04 -13.88 -2.63
N LEU A 19 14.88 -13.56 -3.21
CA LEU A 19 14.23 -12.26 -3.02
C LEU A 19 13.68 -12.14 -1.59
N THR A 20 13.01 -13.19 -1.13
CA THR A 20 12.46 -13.27 0.23
C THR A 20 13.56 -13.12 1.28
N ARG A 21 14.69 -13.83 1.10
CA ARG A 21 15.83 -13.71 2.00
C ARG A 21 16.35 -12.28 2.07
N ARG A 22 16.57 -11.66 0.90
CA ARG A 22 17.03 -10.26 0.82
C ARG A 22 16.04 -9.29 1.50
N CYS A 23 14.74 -9.51 1.32
CA CYS A 23 13.71 -8.71 1.97
C CYS A 23 13.82 -8.82 3.49
N VAL A 24 13.79 -10.04 4.03
CA VAL A 24 13.87 -10.29 5.48
C VAL A 24 15.16 -9.72 6.08
N ASP A 25 16.31 -9.98 5.46
CA ASP A 25 17.61 -9.46 5.91
C ASP A 25 17.60 -7.93 5.96
N SER A 26 17.01 -7.25 4.97
CA SER A 26 16.92 -5.79 4.94
C SER A 26 15.99 -5.23 6.03
N VAL A 27 14.87 -5.90 6.29
CA VAL A 27 13.94 -5.52 7.36
C VAL A 27 14.60 -5.67 8.72
N VAL A 28 15.28 -6.77 8.97
CA VAL A 28 16.01 -6.98 10.23
C VAL A 28 17.13 -5.95 10.40
N ALA A 29 17.90 -5.71 9.36
CA ALA A 29 19.05 -4.79 9.40
C ALA A 29 18.66 -3.33 9.63
N HIS A 30 17.62 -2.87 8.94
CA HIS A 30 17.25 -1.45 8.90
C HIS A 30 16.04 -1.10 9.77
N LEU A 31 15.05 -1.98 9.88
CA LEU A 31 13.81 -1.71 10.63
C LEU A 31 13.74 -2.46 11.97
N GLY A 32 14.67 -3.37 12.25
CA GLY A 32 14.60 -4.27 13.41
C GLY A 32 14.56 -3.59 14.78
N ARG A 33 15.00 -2.32 14.87
CA ARG A 33 14.89 -1.54 16.12
C ARG A 33 13.47 -1.03 16.38
N SER A 34 12.68 -0.87 15.33
CA SER A 34 11.31 -0.33 15.39
C SER A 34 10.25 -1.43 15.28
N ILE A 35 10.62 -2.65 14.88
CA ILE A 35 9.74 -3.81 14.72
C ILE A 35 9.94 -4.78 15.87
N ARG A 36 8.84 -5.22 16.49
CA ARG A 36 8.85 -6.25 17.52
C ARG A 36 8.99 -7.65 16.93
N TYR A 37 8.07 -8.02 16.01
CA TYR A 37 8.06 -9.30 15.31
C TYR A 37 7.86 -9.15 13.81
N ILE A 38 8.46 -10.07 13.05
CA ILE A 38 8.28 -10.22 11.61
C ILE A 38 7.51 -11.51 11.38
N HIS A 39 6.23 -11.41 11.06
CA HIS A 39 5.36 -12.54 10.76
C HIS A 39 5.49 -12.89 9.27
N ILE A 40 6.12 -14.02 9.00
CA ILE A 40 6.22 -14.58 7.66
C ILE A 40 5.08 -15.57 7.48
N GLN A 41 4.23 -15.32 6.49
CA GLN A 41 3.20 -16.24 6.06
C GLN A 41 3.63 -16.88 4.74
N ASP A 42 4.17 -18.08 4.82
CA ASP A 42 4.45 -18.90 3.65
C ASP A 42 3.16 -19.50 3.10
N ASP A 43 2.82 -19.14 1.88
CA ASP A 43 1.60 -19.52 1.18
C ASP A 43 1.76 -20.83 0.39
N ALA A 44 2.27 -21.88 1.04
CA ALA A 44 2.59 -23.18 0.48
C ALA A 44 3.64 -23.12 -0.65
N SER A 45 4.78 -22.51 -0.37
CA SER A 45 5.94 -22.49 -1.26
C SER A 45 6.54 -23.88 -1.47
N GLU A 46 7.36 -24.01 -2.50
CA GLU A 46 8.17 -25.19 -2.76
C GLU A 46 9.26 -25.39 -1.71
N ALA A 47 9.83 -26.60 -1.66
CA ALA A 47 10.76 -27.04 -0.61
C ALA A 47 11.94 -26.07 -0.40
N GLU A 48 12.58 -25.61 -1.49
CA GLU A 48 13.72 -24.69 -1.42
C GLU A 48 13.40 -23.42 -0.62
N THR A 49 12.22 -22.83 -0.84
CA THR A 49 11.79 -21.63 -0.11
C THR A 49 11.49 -21.94 1.34
N ARG A 50 10.83 -23.05 1.62
CA ARG A 50 10.50 -23.46 2.99
C ARG A 50 11.75 -23.74 3.81
N GLU A 51 12.70 -24.49 3.26
CA GLU A 51 13.98 -24.77 3.89
C GLU A 51 14.77 -23.49 4.17
N MET A 52 14.79 -22.55 3.22
CA MET A 52 15.41 -21.24 3.42
C MET A 52 14.76 -20.46 4.56
N LEU A 53 13.43 -20.48 4.65
CA LEU A 53 12.70 -19.81 5.72
C LEU A 53 13.02 -20.44 7.08
N ASP A 54 12.98 -21.76 7.19
CA ASP A 54 13.25 -22.49 8.45
C ASP A 54 14.68 -22.27 8.96
N GLN A 55 15.60 -21.91 8.07
CA GLN A 55 17.01 -21.60 8.39
C GLN A 55 17.28 -20.12 8.69
N LEU A 56 16.26 -19.25 8.78
CA LEU A 56 16.45 -17.85 9.13
C LEU A 56 16.95 -17.71 10.59
N PRO A 57 18.09 -17.03 10.84
CA PRO A 57 18.73 -17.00 12.15
C PRO A 57 18.20 -15.88 13.07
N TYR A 58 16.95 -15.43 12.88
CA TYR A 58 16.42 -14.23 13.54
C TYR A 58 15.36 -14.58 14.59
N GLU A 59 15.63 -14.28 15.85
CA GLU A 59 14.69 -14.51 16.96
C GLU A 59 13.38 -13.70 16.85
N SER A 60 13.41 -12.56 16.15
CA SER A 60 12.22 -11.73 15.91
C SER A 60 11.31 -12.28 14.81
N VAL A 61 11.76 -13.26 14.02
CA VAL A 61 10.98 -13.85 12.92
C VAL A 61 10.05 -14.95 13.43
N ARG A 62 8.82 -14.94 12.96
CA ARG A 62 7.78 -15.94 13.25
C ARG A 62 7.27 -16.48 11.92
N ILE A 63 7.55 -17.73 11.62
CA ILE A 63 7.21 -18.39 10.36
C ILE A 63 5.95 -19.23 10.55
N PHE A 64 5.05 -19.14 9.59
CA PHE A 64 3.87 -19.99 9.50
C PHE A 64 3.71 -20.50 8.06
N HIS A 65 3.71 -21.81 7.88
CA HIS A 65 3.53 -22.49 6.60
C HIS A 65 2.08 -22.85 6.40
N ALA A 66 1.44 -22.29 5.36
CA ALA A 66 0.10 -22.69 4.97
C ALA A 66 0.12 -24.09 4.33
N PRO A 67 -0.93 -24.90 4.54
CA PRO A 67 -1.00 -26.22 3.93
C PRO A 67 -1.30 -26.19 2.43
N LYS A 68 -1.82 -25.09 1.92
CA LYS A 68 -2.14 -24.86 0.51
C LYS A 68 -2.05 -23.38 0.18
N ASN A 69 -1.79 -23.07 -1.09
CA ASN A 69 -1.79 -21.69 -1.57
C ASN A 69 -3.21 -21.10 -1.52
N GLN A 70 -3.35 -19.98 -0.82
CA GLN A 70 -4.62 -19.28 -0.59
C GLN A 70 -4.60 -17.82 -1.12
N GLY A 71 -3.45 -17.37 -1.62
CA GLY A 71 -3.25 -16.08 -2.24
C GLY A 71 -2.83 -14.98 -1.26
N PHE A 72 -2.37 -13.86 -1.85
CA PHE A 72 -1.77 -12.75 -1.13
C PHE A 72 -2.67 -12.20 0.00
N GLY A 73 -3.91 -11.80 -0.35
CA GLY A 73 -4.81 -11.16 0.61
C GLY A 73 -5.11 -12.03 1.82
N LYS A 74 -5.39 -13.31 1.60
CA LYS A 74 -5.67 -14.26 2.69
C LYS A 74 -4.44 -14.50 3.55
N SER A 75 -3.26 -14.62 2.93
CA SER A 75 -1.99 -14.80 3.64
C SER A 75 -1.68 -13.60 4.55
N VAL A 76 -1.90 -12.38 4.06
CA VAL A 76 -1.76 -11.18 4.88
C VAL A 76 -2.77 -11.15 6.02
N ASN A 77 -4.05 -11.44 5.75
CA ASN A 77 -5.09 -11.47 6.78
C ASN A 77 -4.75 -12.42 7.92
N ASP A 78 -4.31 -13.64 7.57
CA ASP A 78 -3.92 -14.65 8.55
C ASP A 78 -2.71 -14.23 9.40
N ALA A 79 -1.74 -13.56 8.79
CA ALA A 79 -0.58 -13.06 9.51
C ALA A 79 -0.94 -11.89 10.43
N VAL A 80 -1.74 -10.92 9.96
CA VAL A 80 -2.21 -9.79 10.77
C VAL A 80 -3.05 -10.26 11.96
N ALA A 81 -3.86 -11.30 11.79
CA ALA A 81 -4.67 -11.87 12.87
C ALA A 81 -3.84 -12.45 14.03
N ARG A 82 -2.56 -12.78 13.79
CA ARG A 82 -1.62 -13.24 14.84
C ARG A 82 -0.89 -12.11 15.55
N SER A 83 -1.01 -10.89 15.07
CA SER A 83 -0.40 -9.72 15.68
C SER A 83 -1.38 -9.03 16.63
N ASP A 84 -0.88 -8.52 17.75
CA ASP A 84 -1.58 -7.63 18.67
C ASP A 84 -0.97 -6.21 18.69
N ALA A 85 -0.06 -5.93 17.75
CA ALA A 85 0.59 -4.63 17.62
C ALA A 85 -0.41 -3.50 17.31
N ALA A 86 -0.06 -2.26 17.63
CA ALA A 86 -0.86 -1.09 17.29
C ALA A 86 -0.89 -0.83 15.77
N TYR A 87 0.26 -1.05 15.13
CA TYR A 87 0.45 -0.90 13.70
C TYR A 87 1.05 -2.15 13.09
N VAL A 88 0.71 -2.43 11.84
CA VAL A 88 1.29 -3.52 11.05
C VAL A 88 1.90 -2.96 9.77
N LEU A 89 3.18 -3.23 9.56
CA LEU A 89 3.88 -2.98 8.31
C LEU A 89 3.72 -4.19 7.38
N ILE A 90 2.95 -4.03 6.31
CA ILE A 90 2.76 -5.07 5.31
C ILE A 90 3.78 -4.83 4.18
N LEU A 91 4.53 -5.86 3.83
CA LEU A 91 5.61 -5.82 2.84
C LEU A 91 5.53 -7.01 1.88
N ASN A 92 5.65 -6.76 0.59
CA ASN A 92 5.92 -7.84 -0.36
C ASN A 92 7.31 -8.41 -0.13
N SER A 93 7.48 -9.71 -0.38
CA SER A 93 8.74 -10.44 -0.23
C SER A 93 9.84 -10.05 -1.23
N ASP A 94 9.55 -9.14 -2.17
CA ASP A 94 10.49 -8.56 -3.14
C ASP A 94 10.79 -7.08 -2.91
N THR A 95 10.54 -6.59 -1.68
CA THR A 95 10.90 -5.25 -1.23
C THR A 95 12.24 -5.24 -0.48
N VAL A 96 12.89 -4.08 -0.43
CA VAL A 96 14.14 -3.87 0.31
C VAL A 96 14.09 -2.54 1.03
N ALA A 97 14.22 -2.57 2.35
CA ALA A 97 14.40 -1.38 3.17
C ALA A 97 15.88 -0.97 3.19
N SER A 98 16.17 0.32 3.21
CA SER A 98 17.54 0.86 3.28
C SER A 98 17.76 1.77 4.51
N GLU A 99 16.69 2.12 5.22
CA GLU A 99 16.72 3.03 6.38
C GLU A 99 15.53 2.75 7.30
N ASP A 100 15.60 3.17 8.56
CA ASP A 100 14.46 3.09 9.48
C ASP A 100 13.54 4.31 9.32
N PHE A 101 12.51 4.16 8.51
CA PHE A 101 11.49 5.18 8.29
C PHE A 101 10.30 5.08 9.27
N LEU A 102 10.20 4.02 10.08
CA LEU A 102 9.02 3.78 10.93
C LEU A 102 8.77 4.86 11.98
N PRO A 103 9.79 5.43 12.65
CA PRO A 103 9.55 6.54 13.59
C PRO A 103 8.90 7.74 12.92
N ALA A 104 9.31 8.09 11.68
CA ALA A 104 8.72 9.16 10.92
C ALA A 104 7.26 8.86 10.55
N LEU A 105 6.94 7.63 10.10
CA LEU A 105 5.57 7.23 9.78
C LEU A 105 4.67 7.23 11.02
N CYS A 106 5.17 6.84 12.19
CA CYS A 106 4.41 6.93 13.45
C CYS A 106 4.11 8.38 13.84
N ALA A 107 5.03 9.30 13.60
CA ALA A 107 4.79 10.74 13.82
C ALA A 107 3.68 11.26 12.91
N VAL A 108 3.63 10.82 11.65
CA VAL A 108 2.54 11.15 10.71
C VAL A 108 1.18 10.68 11.23
N PHE A 109 1.08 9.44 11.72
CA PHE A 109 -0.16 8.93 12.33
C PHE A 109 -0.59 9.72 13.58
N SER A 110 0.37 10.20 14.36
CA SER A 110 0.09 11.02 15.54
C SER A 110 -0.42 12.41 15.16
N ALA A 111 0.04 12.95 14.04
CA ALA A 111 -0.39 14.26 13.54
C ALA A 111 -1.75 14.23 12.85
N ASP A 112 -2.18 13.08 12.32
CA ASP A 112 -3.48 12.92 11.67
C ASP A 112 -4.22 11.65 12.15
N PRO A 113 -5.15 11.79 13.10
CA PRO A 113 -5.95 10.66 13.58
C PRO A 113 -6.87 10.01 12.53
N GLN A 114 -7.20 10.72 11.44
CA GLN A 114 -7.99 10.18 10.32
C GLN A 114 -7.18 9.37 9.31
N LEU A 115 -5.85 9.37 9.44
CA LEU A 115 -4.99 8.56 8.59
C LEU A 115 -5.06 7.09 9.01
N ALA A 116 -5.47 6.19 8.11
CA ALA A 116 -5.46 4.75 8.33
C ALA A 116 -4.19 4.10 7.82
N VAL A 117 -3.70 4.56 6.67
CA VAL A 117 -2.60 3.95 5.92
C VAL A 117 -1.59 4.99 5.48
N ILE A 118 -0.30 4.67 5.65
CA ILE A 118 0.80 5.44 5.09
C ILE A 118 1.72 4.53 4.27
N ILE A 119 2.05 4.96 3.07
CA ILE A 119 2.85 4.22 2.08
C ILE A 119 4.23 4.89 2.02
N PRO A 120 5.33 4.19 2.26
CA PRO A 120 6.65 4.70 1.92
C PRO A 120 6.78 4.82 0.40
N ALA A 121 7.48 5.86 -0.07
CA ALA A 121 7.65 6.07 -1.50
C ALA A 121 8.51 4.97 -2.12
N GLY A 122 7.99 4.28 -3.13
CA GLY A 122 8.72 3.28 -3.91
C GLY A 122 9.47 3.90 -5.09
N ASN A 123 10.09 3.05 -5.89
CA ASN A 123 10.88 3.48 -7.06
C ASN A 123 10.07 4.27 -8.07
N GLU A 124 8.77 3.99 -8.23
CA GLU A 124 7.87 4.70 -9.13
C GLU A 124 7.64 6.15 -8.73
N TYR A 125 7.88 6.48 -7.47
CA TYR A 125 7.69 7.84 -6.95
C TYR A 125 8.94 8.74 -7.06
N THR A 126 10.07 8.23 -7.49
CA THR A 126 11.34 8.98 -7.56
C THR A 126 11.32 10.15 -8.56
N LYS A 127 10.41 10.14 -9.52
CA LYS A 127 10.25 11.18 -10.56
C LYS A 127 9.26 12.30 -10.17
N TYR A 128 8.68 12.26 -8.99
CA TYR A 128 7.73 13.29 -8.56
C TYR A 128 8.44 14.38 -7.75
N GLU A 129 8.08 15.63 -8.04
CA GLU A 129 8.55 16.80 -7.28
C GLU A 129 7.57 17.05 -6.13
N TRP A 130 7.78 16.34 -5.02
CA TRP A 130 6.85 16.30 -3.89
C TRP A 130 6.55 17.66 -3.26
N GLU A 131 7.48 18.61 -3.32
CA GLU A 131 7.31 19.96 -2.81
C GLU A 131 6.18 20.72 -3.51
N LYS A 132 5.83 20.30 -4.71
CA LYS A 132 4.73 20.87 -5.51
C LYS A 132 3.36 20.32 -5.13
N TYR A 133 3.28 19.31 -4.30
CA TYR A 133 2.04 18.71 -3.90
C TYR A 133 1.57 19.22 -2.53
N ARG A 134 0.23 19.34 -2.37
CA ARG A 134 -0.36 19.69 -1.09
C ARG A 134 -0.08 18.59 -0.08
N ARG A 135 0.52 18.97 1.05
CA ARG A 135 0.75 18.07 2.17
C ARG A 135 -0.29 18.29 3.26
N LEU A 136 -0.72 17.20 3.88
CA LEU A 136 -1.61 17.19 5.03
C LEU A 136 -0.80 17.21 6.34
N PRO A 137 -1.48 17.38 7.50
CA PRO A 137 -0.82 17.28 8.80
C PRO A 137 0.04 16.02 8.90
N GLY A 138 1.29 16.16 9.33
CA GLY A 138 2.28 15.08 9.34
C GLY A 138 3.15 14.99 8.09
N GLY A 139 2.92 15.83 7.07
CA GLY A 139 3.81 15.96 5.91
C GLY A 139 3.58 14.96 4.78
N TYR A 140 2.55 14.13 4.85
CA TYR A 140 2.23 13.17 3.79
C TYR A 140 1.40 13.79 2.66
N VAL A 141 1.48 13.19 1.48
CA VAL A 141 0.64 13.51 0.33
C VAL A 141 -0.52 12.53 0.29
N GLN A 142 -1.76 13.04 0.29
CA GLN A 142 -2.95 12.20 0.25
C GLN A 142 -3.01 11.42 -1.06
N THR A 143 -3.37 10.14 -0.97
CA THR A 143 -3.69 9.29 -2.11
C THR A 143 -5.03 8.60 -1.87
N HIS A 144 -5.69 8.19 -2.96
CA HIS A 144 -6.89 7.35 -2.89
C HIS A 144 -6.61 5.93 -3.37
N ARG A 145 -5.37 5.65 -3.73
CA ARG A 145 -4.94 4.35 -4.21
C ARG A 145 -3.92 3.74 -3.26
N LEU A 146 -4.30 2.65 -2.63
CA LEU A 146 -3.37 1.82 -1.89
C LEU A 146 -2.43 1.10 -2.87
N ARG A 147 -1.15 0.99 -2.48
CA ARG A 147 -0.15 0.18 -3.17
C ARG A 147 0.23 -0.96 -2.26
N GLY A 148 -0.19 -2.16 -2.61
CA GLY A 148 -0.08 -3.35 -1.77
C GLY A 148 1.34 -3.84 -1.49
N TYR A 149 2.38 -3.32 -2.16
CA TYR A 149 3.75 -3.81 -2.00
C TYR A 149 4.41 -3.41 -0.67
N ALA A 150 4.04 -2.25 -0.10
CA ALA A 150 4.57 -1.79 1.19
C ALA A 150 3.65 -0.71 1.78
N PHE A 151 3.15 -0.90 2.99
CA PHE A 151 2.39 0.13 3.71
C PHE A 151 2.31 -0.18 5.21
N LEU A 152 2.28 0.88 6.01
CA LEU A 152 2.00 0.82 7.45
C LEU A 152 0.52 1.16 7.67
N ILE A 153 -0.19 0.33 8.42
CA ILE A 153 -1.63 0.48 8.69
C ILE A 153 -1.93 0.37 10.18
N ARG A 154 -2.94 1.11 10.67
CA ARG A 154 -3.54 0.86 11.98
C ARG A 154 -4.16 -0.53 12.00
N ARG A 155 -3.65 -1.43 12.85
CA ARG A 155 -4.11 -2.82 12.88
C ARG A 155 -5.60 -2.95 13.22
N ASN A 156 -6.10 -2.14 14.16
CA ASN A 156 -7.51 -2.14 14.50
C ASN A 156 -8.39 -1.77 13.29
N VAL A 157 -8.01 -0.73 12.53
CA VAL A 157 -8.74 -0.31 11.32
C VAL A 157 -8.71 -1.41 10.25
N PHE A 158 -7.55 -2.07 10.06
CA PHE A 158 -7.46 -3.22 9.15
C PHE A 158 -8.41 -4.35 9.54
N SER A 159 -8.49 -4.67 10.83
CA SER A 159 -9.36 -5.73 11.35
C SER A 159 -10.84 -5.34 11.26
N GLU A 160 -11.19 -4.12 11.62
CA GLU A 160 -12.57 -3.61 11.60
C GLU A 160 -13.15 -3.56 10.19
N ILE A 161 -12.33 -3.23 9.18
CA ILE A 161 -12.76 -3.24 7.78
C ILE A 161 -12.77 -4.64 7.14
N GLY A 162 -12.33 -5.67 7.88
CA GLY A 162 -12.29 -7.05 7.43
C GLY A 162 -11.07 -7.43 6.60
N GLY A 163 -10.00 -6.62 6.62
CA GLY A 163 -8.77 -6.88 5.89
C GLY A 163 -8.94 -6.88 4.37
N PHE A 164 -8.11 -7.66 3.68
CA PHE A 164 -8.25 -7.91 2.25
C PHE A 164 -9.43 -8.84 1.96
N ASP A 165 -10.19 -8.55 0.90
CA ASP A 165 -11.31 -9.39 0.49
C ASP A 165 -10.81 -10.64 -0.26
N SER A 166 -11.15 -11.82 0.25
CA SER A 166 -10.75 -13.11 -0.32
C SER A 166 -11.32 -13.38 -1.70
N LEU A 167 -12.34 -12.66 -2.15
CA LEU A 167 -12.91 -12.80 -3.49
C LEU A 167 -11.91 -12.45 -4.59
N PHE A 168 -10.87 -11.64 -4.30
CA PHE A 168 -9.81 -11.36 -5.27
C PHE A 168 -8.80 -12.52 -5.41
N GLY A 169 -8.95 -13.59 -4.63
CA GLY A 169 -8.19 -14.82 -4.79
C GLY A 169 -6.68 -14.64 -4.65
N ARG A 170 -5.93 -15.03 -5.70
CA ARG A 170 -4.47 -15.08 -5.66
C ARG A 170 -3.79 -13.71 -5.65
N GLY A 171 -4.49 -12.62 -5.97
CA GLY A 171 -3.95 -11.27 -5.96
C GLY A 171 -4.50 -10.37 -7.07
N TYR A 172 -4.14 -9.10 -7.07
CA TYR A 172 -4.63 -8.00 -7.87
C TYR A 172 -6.01 -7.47 -7.50
N TYR A 173 -6.09 -6.17 -7.37
CA TYR A 173 -7.25 -5.39 -6.97
C TYR A 173 -7.67 -5.53 -5.51
N GLU A 174 -7.11 -6.45 -4.73
CA GLU A 174 -7.35 -6.54 -3.28
C GLU A 174 -6.90 -5.28 -2.54
N ASP A 175 -5.78 -4.70 -2.96
CA ASP A 175 -5.24 -3.46 -2.41
C ASP A 175 -6.07 -2.25 -2.85
N VAL A 176 -6.50 -2.21 -4.11
CA VAL A 176 -7.38 -1.16 -4.64
C VAL A 176 -8.73 -1.19 -3.92
N ASP A 177 -9.30 -2.39 -3.70
CA ASP A 177 -10.56 -2.58 -2.96
C ASP A 177 -10.43 -2.16 -1.50
N LEU A 178 -9.36 -2.58 -0.81
CA LEU A 178 -9.11 -2.17 0.57
C LEU A 178 -8.99 -0.64 0.69
N GLY A 179 -8.21 -0.01 -0.18
CA GLY A 179 -8.06 1.44 -0.21
C GLY A 179 -9.40 2.16 -0.41
N ARG A 180 -10.26 1.63 -1.29
CA ARG A 180 -11.59 2.18 -1.51
C ARG A 180 -12.51 2.01 -0.32
N ARG A 181 -12.56 0.82 0.30
CA ARG A 181 -13.38 0.58 1.51
C ARG A 181 -12.97 1.51 2.64
N LEU A 182 -11.67 1.74 2.85
CA LEU A 182 -11.16 2.70 3.82
C LEU A 182 -11.65 4.12 3.51
N ALA A 183 -11.51 4.57 2.26
CA ALA A 183 -11.94 5.90 1.85
C ALA A 183 -13.46 6.11 2.02
N LEU A 184 -14.28 5.09 1.71
CA LEU A 184 -15.74 5.14 1.89
C LEU A 184 -16.16 5.23 3.36
N GLN A 185 -15.31 4.79 4.30
CA GLN A 185 -15.50 4.96 5.74
C GLN A 185 -14.89 6.26 6.29
N GLY A 186 -14.40 7.14 5.42
CA GLY A 186 -13.83 8.44 5.81
C GLY A 186 -12.37 8.40 6.23
N TRP A 187 -11.69 7.24 6.10
CA TRP A 187 -10.27 7.13 6.37
C TRP A 187 -9.43 7.74 5.26
N ARG A 188 -8.31 8.34 5.65
CA ARG A 188 -7.29 8.85 4.72
C ARG A 188 -6.21 7.82 4.47
N LEU A 189 -5.68 7.85 3.25
CA LEU A 189 -4.48 7.13 2.84
C LEU A 189 -3.45 8.16 2.38
N GLY A 190 -2.17 7.89 2.63
CA GLY A 190 -1.11 8.82 2.25
C GLY A 190 0.15 8.14 1.75
N VAL A 191 0.93 8.91 1.02
CA VAL A 191 2.32 8.58 0.68
C VAL A 191 3.22 9.53 1.46
N TYR A 192 4.24 8.98 2.13
CA TYR A 192 5.27 9.78 2.79
C TYR A 192 6.52 9.82 1.92
N PRO A 193 6.80 10.95 1.28
CA PRO A 193 7.83 11.02 0.24
C PRO A 193 9.26 10.81 0.74
N GLU A 194 9.51 11.13 2.01
CA GLU A 194 10.82 11.02 2.64
C GLU A 194 11.17 9.58 3.04
N ALA A 195 10.18 8.71 3.28
CA ALA A 195 10.42 7.28 3.50
C ALA A 195 10.59 6.57 2.16
N ARG A 196 11.65 5.80 2.04
CA ARG A 196 11.99 5.10 0.79
C ARG A 196 12.02 3.59 0.99
N ILE A 197 11.45 2.88 0.01
CA ILE A 197 11.54 1.44 -0.08
C ILE A 197 11.75 1.02 -1.53
N GLU A 198 12.68 0.12 -1.78
CA GLU A 198 12.88 -0.45 -3.10
C GLU A 198 11.88 -1.59 -3.33
N HIS A 199 11.24 -1.63 -4.50
CA HIS A 199 10.35 -2.72 -4.91
C HIS A 199 10.77 -3.23 -6.28
N LYS A 200 11.17 -4.49 -6.36
CA LYS A 200 11.65 -5.10 -7.60
C LYS A 200 10.52 -5.34 -8.60
N GLY A 201 9.37 -5.72 -8.09
CA GLY A 201 8.17 -6.01 -8.88
C GLY A 201 8.24 -7.29 -9.71
N GLY A 202 7.19 -8.11 -9.61
CA GLY A 202 7.04 -9.33 -10.41
C GLY A 202 7.85 -10.53 -9.94
N GLY A 203 8.36 -10.51 -8.72
CA GLY A 203 9.17 -11.60 -8.16
C GLY A 203 8.39 -12.89 -7.90
N SER A 204 7.16 -12.79 -7.37
CA SER A 204 6.38 -13.96 -6.93
C SER A 204 5.28 -14.39 -7.90
N PHE A 205 4.78 -13.49 -8.74
CA PHE A 205 3.58 -13.74 -9.56
C PHE A 205 3.87 -14.04 -11.03
N GLY A 206 5.09 -13.86 -11.52
CA GLY A 206 5.41 -13.99 -12.94
C GLY A 206 4.74 -12.91 -13.82
N ARG A 207 5.02 -12.93 -15.13
CA ARG A 207 4.46 -11.97 -16.11
C ARG A 207 3.70 -12.67 -17.25
N GLY A 208 3.25 -13.91 -17.02
CA GLY A 208 2.63 -14.76 -18.02
C GLY A 208 1.19 -14.40 -18.39
N ARG A 209 0.60 -15.17 -19.32
CA ARG A 209 -0.77 -14.99 -19.82
C ARG A 209 -1.82 -15.17 -18.71
N SER A 210 -1.67 -16.20 -17.89
CA SER A 210 -2.58 -16.50 -16.77
C SER A 210 -2.66 -15.34 -15.77
N PHE A 211 -1.57 -14.62 -15.59
CA PHE A 211 -1.46 -13.47 -14.74
C PHE A 211 -2.29 -12.26 -15.26
N LYS A 212 -2.21 -11.99 -16.56
CA LYS A 212 -3.02 -10.93 -17.20
C LYS A 212 -4.52 -11.26 -17.17
N GLU A 213 -4.85 -12.54 -17.27
CA GLU A 213 -6.23 -13.03 -17.19
C GLU A 213 -6.79 -12.86 -15.77
N LEU A 214 -6.02 -13.20 -14.73
CA LEU A 214 -6.40 -12.97 -13.34
C LEU A 214 -6.61 -11.48 -13.05
N ALA A 215 -5.66 -10.62 -13.45
CA ALA A 215 -5.77 -9.18 -13.24
C ALA A 215 -6.99 -8.58 -13.96
N ARG A 216 -7.32 -9.09 -15.17
CA ARG A 216 -8.54 -8.69 -15.89
C ARG A 216 -9.79 -9.13 -15.15
N HIS A 217 -9.86 -10.40 -14.75
CA HIS A 217 -10.99 -10.94 -13.99
C HIS A 217 -11.25 -10.13 -12.71
N ASN A 218 -10.20 -9.87 -11.93
CA ASN A 218 -10.32 -9.11 -10.69
C ASN A 218 -10.68 -7.63 -10.92
N ARG A 219 -10.20 -7.05 -12.03
CA ARG A 219 -10.66 -5.72 -12.45
C ARG A 219 -12.16 -5.71 -12.72
N ASP A 220 -12.65 -6.70 -13.46
CA ASP A 220 -14.06 -6.76 -13.83
C ASP A 220 -14.94 -7.03 -12.60
N LEU A 221 -14.46 -7.86 -11.65
CA LEU A 221 -15.07 -8.05 -10.33
C LEU A 221 -15.13 -6.72 -9.55
N TYR A 222 -14.03 -5.98 -9.49
CA TYR A 222 -13.97 -4.68 -8.83
C TYR A 222 -14.95 -3.67 -9.46
N LEU A 223 -14.98 -3.59 -10.78
CA LEU A 223 -15.89 -2.69 -11.51
C LEU A 223 -17.36 -3.09 -11.38
N SER A 224 -17.67 -4.38 -11.26
CA SER A 224 -19.04 -4.83 -10.98
C SER A 224 -19.52 -4.40 -9.59
N ARG A 225 -18.61 -4.39 -8.60
CA ARG A 225 -18.88 -3.92 -7.24
C ARG A 225 -19.01 -2.39 -7.17
N TYR A 226 -18.19 -1.71 -7.95
CA TYR A 226 -18.07 -0.25 -7.95
C TYR A 226 -18.25 0.31 -9.37
N PRO A 227 -19.50 0.40 -9.89
CA PRO A 227 -19.76 0.83 -11.27
C PRO A 227 -19.26 2.24 -11.59
N ASP A 228 -19.07 3.06 -10.56
CA ASP A 228 -18.56 4.43 -10.71
C ASP A 228 -17.02 4.50 -10.69
N ALA A 229 -16.36 3.38 -10.41
CA ALA A 229 -14.91 3.33 -10.37
C ALA A 229 -14.32 3.52 -11.77
N GLY A 230 -13.20 4.24 -11.82
CA GLY A 230 -12.49 4.47 -13.08
C GLY A 230 -13.15 5.46 -14.04
N ARG A 231 -14.18 6.21 -13.63
CA ARG A 231 -14.72 7.31 -14.45
C ARG A 231 -13.65 8.34 -14.73
N HIS A 232 -13.65 8.86 -15.96
CA HIS A 232 -12.73 9.91 -16.39
C HIS A 232 -13.52 11.19 -16.60
N ILE A 233 -12.95 12.31 -16.19
CA ILE A 233 -13.51 13.63 -16.48
C ILE A 233 -12.52 14.45 -17.29
N LEU A 234 -13.06 15.29 -18.16
CA LEU A 234 -12.32 16.35 -18.85
C LEU A 234 -12.71 17.68 -18.23
N LEU A 235 -11.75 18.38 -17.63
CA LEU A 235 -11.93 19.73 -17.11
C LEU A 235 -11.31 20.72 -18.09
N ILE A 236 -12.11 21.67 -18.55
CA ILE A 236 -11.68 22.79 -19.40
C ILE A 236 -11.87 24.07 -18.57
N SER A 237 -10.79 24.59 -18.00
CA SER A 237 -10.85 25.72 -17.06
C SER A 237 -10.51 27.09 -17.65
N GLY A 238 -10.19 27.15 -18.95
CA GLY A 238 -9.73 28.40 -19.54
C GLY A 238 -8.49 28.93 -18.82
N THR A 239 -8.58 30.14 -18.26
CA THR A 239 -7.49 30.78 -17.50
C THR A 239 -7.56 30.52 -16.00
N CYS A 240 -8.62 29.86 -15.48
CA CYS A 240 -8.78 29.59 -14.07
C CYS A 240 -7.75 28.57 -13.56
N SER A 241 -7.20 28.81 -12.39
CA SER A 241 -6.42 27.81 -11.65
C SER A 241 -7.36 26.91 -10.84
N LEU A 242 -6.88 25.73 -10.40
CA LEU A 242 -7.69 24.86 -9.54
C LEU A 242 -8.14 25.52 -8.24
N THR A 243 -7.28 26.39 -7.68
CA THR A 243 -7.59 27.14 -6.45
C THR A 243 -8.73 28.14 -6.64
N GLN A 244 -9.07 28.45 -7.89
CA GLN A 244 -10.17 29.36 -8.27
C GLN A 244 -11.44 28.60 -8.67
N LEU A 245 -11.41 27.27 -8.71
CA LEU A 245 -12.59 26.48 -9.00
C LEU A 245 -13.59 26.54 -7.85
N PRO A 246 -14.90 26.53 -8.16
CA PRO A 246 -15.94 26.43 -7.13
C PRO A 246 -15.75 25.21 -6.24
N PRO A 247 -16.08 25.29 -4.93
CA PRO A 247 -15.94 24.16 -4.01
C PRO A 247 -16.65 22.88 -4.47
N GLU A 248 -17.83 23.03 -5.11
CA GLU A 248 -18.61 21.91 -5.63
C GLU A 248 -17.87 21.15 -6.73
N LEU A 249 -17.14 21.88 -7.59
CA LEU A 249 -16.35 21.28 -8.66
C LEU A 249 -15.09 20.59 -8.10
N LEU A 250 -14.45 21.20 -7.12
CA LEU A 250 -13.33 20.56 -6.40
C LEU A 250 -13.78 19.26 -5.71
N HIS A 251 -14.95 19.28 -5.08
CA HIS A 251 -15.54 18.08 -4.50
C HIS A 251 -15.85 17.00 -5.54
N ALA A 252 -16.36 17.38 -6.72
CA ALA A 252 -16.59 16.45 -7.81
C ALA A 252 -15.28 15.83 -8.35
N VAL A 253 -14.21 16.62 -8.43
CA VAL A 253 -12.87 16.14 -8.81
C VAL A 253 -12.34 15.15 -7.77
N ASP A 254 -12.44 15.49 -6.48
CA ASP A 254 -12.04 14.60 -5.40
C ASP A 254 -12.83 13.28 -5.44
N ASN A 255 -14.12 13.34 -5.68
CA ASN A 255 -14.96 12.15 -5.81
C ASN A 255 -14.52 11.25 -6.97
N VAL A 256 -14.15 11.82 -8.12
CA VAL A 256 -13.58 11.04 -9.23
C VAL A 256 -12.30 10.35 -8.81
N PHE A 257 -11.40 11.02 -8.12
CA PHE A 257 -10.15 10.44 -7.65
C PHE A 257 -10.36 9.37 -6.57
N GLN A 258 -11.26 9.60 -5.62
CA GLN A 258 -11.66 8.61 -4.61
C GLN A 258 -12.19 7.33 -5.24
N ASN A 259 -12.82 7.44 -6.39
CA ASN A 259 -13.36 6.34 -7.18
C ASN A 259 -12.35 5.73 -8.16
N GLY A 260 -11.07 6.07 -8.08
CA GLY A 260 -10.01 5.53 -8.95
C GLY A 260 -10.04 6.06 -10.38
N GLY A 261 -10.79 7.14 -10.62
CA GLY A 261 -10.87 7.79 -11.92
C GLY A 261 -9.71 8.74 -12.22
N TYR A 262 -9.74 9.35 -13.40
CA TYR A 262 -8.72 10.28 -13.88
C TYR A 262 -9.37 11.61 -14.30
N MET A 263 -8.63 12.68 -14.10
CA MET A 263 -8.99 13.98 -14.65
C MET A 263 -8.00 14.37 -15.75
N TYR A 264 -8.52 14.69 -16.92
CA TYR A 264 -7.78 15.38 -17.98
C TYR A 264 -8.07 16.86 -17.85
N TRP A 265 -7.04 17.66 -17.66
CA TRP A 265 -7.22 19.09 -17.49
C TRP A 265 -6.60 19.87 -18.65
N LEU A 266 -7.44 20.59 -19.37
CA LEU A 266 -7.05 21.55 -20.42
C LEU A 266 -7.02 22.94 -19.80
N ALA A 267 -5.81 23.43 -19.56
CA ALA A 267 -5.55 24.78 -19.08
C ALA A 267 -4.43 25.43 -19.88
N PRO A 268 -4.41 26.78 -20.00
CA PRO A 268 -3.26 27.49 -20.59
C PRO A 268 -1.97 27.17 -19.85
N ARG A 269 -0.85 27.10 -20.56
CA ARG A 269 0.49 26.75 -20.00
C ARG A 269 0.87 27.52 -18.73
N ARG A 270 0.37 28.78 -18.57
CA ARG A 270 0.65 29.65 -17.41
C ARG A 270 -0.23 29.35 -16.19
N SER A 271 -1.25 28.53 -16.33
CA SER A 271 -2.24 28.23 -15.30
C SER A 271 -2.07 26.85 -14.67
N TRP A 272 -0.97 26.15 -14.95
CA TRP A 272 -0.73 24.82 -14.42
C TRP A 272 -0.49 24.89 -12.92
N PRO A 273 -1.45 24.52 -12.09
CA PRO A 273 -1.23 24.43 -10.66
C PRO A 273 -0.74 23.05 -10.29
N LEU A 274 -0.21 23.05 -9.13
CA LEU A 274 0.17 21.93 -8.31
C LEU A 274 -1.06 21.07 -7.95
N LEU A 275 -1.35 20.09 -8.75
CA LEU A 275 -2.38 19.12 -8.47
C LEU A 275 -1.79 17.87 -7.88
N CYS A 276 -2.47 17.34 -6.87
CA CYS A 276 -2.37 15.91 -6.55
C CYS A 276 -2.82 15.13 -7.81
N LEU A 277 -1.90 14.90 -8.72
CA LEU A 277 -2.13 13.96 -9.80
C LEU A 277 -2.27 12.59 -9.15
N GLN A 278 -3.37 11.89 -9.44
CA GLN A 278 -3.36 10.45 -9.23
C GLN A 278 -2.21 9.88 -10.04
N MET A 279 -1.21 9.40 -9.34
CA MET A 279 -0.06 8.76 -9.95
C MET A 279 -0.54 7.47 -10.61
N ARG A 280 -0.19 7.30 -11.88
CA ARG A 280 -0.49 6.10 -12.66
C ARG A 280 0.14 4.86 -12.08
#